data_e1467eb9c4778399adaf7ec589ed171c
#
_entry.id   e1467eb9c4778399adaf7ec589ed171c
#
_cell.length_a   1.000
_cell.length_b   1.000
_cell.length_c   1.000
_cell.angle_alpha   90.00
_cell.angle_beta   90.00
_cell.angle_gamma   90.00
#
_symmetry.space_group_name_H-M   'P 1'
#
loop_
_entity.id
_entity.type
_entity.pdbx_description
1 polymer ?
#
loop_
_entity_poly.entity_id
_entity_poly.type
_entity_poly.pdbx_seq_one_letter_code
_entity_poly.pdbx_strand_id
1 'polypeptide(L)'
;MKPKEENFAPMWELNPLWQTLTEEEREQVSREVEIIRYSKNEIIHHDGDPSEYMWMLLCGKVRIYKEGIGQRQQIIRLLKPYDIFGYRACIANEPYNSSASAFEDSTVYRMKREYFTHLVRGNGLLCYKVMLMMAKDLAFSEIQTVNLTQKHIRGRLAESLLLLLKNYGYEADGETIAMQLPREDLANMSNMTTSNAIRTLSQFAQEGLIGINGRRIQIIDEKALEKISRLG
;
A
#
# COMPACT_ATOMS: atom_id res chain seq x y z
N MET A 1 20.47 -23.60 9.11
CA MET A 1 19.59 -24.17 8.05
C MET A 1 19.35 -23.06 7.05
N LYS A 2 19.86 -23.16 5.81
CA LYS A 2 19.50 -22.19 4.76
C LYS A 2 18.00 -22.29 4.56
N PRO A 3 17.23 -21.14 4.57
CA PRO A 3 15.81 -21.19 4.26
C PRO A 3 15.64 -21.76 2.85
N LYS A 4 14.62 -22.63 2.65
CA LYS A 4 14.22 -23.09 1.32
C LYS A 4 14.12 -21.88 0.41
N GLU A 5 14.80 -21.91 -0.73
CA GLU A 5 14.57 -20.97 -1.81
C GLU A 5 13.10 -21.15 -2.24
N GLU A 6 12.24 -20.29 -1.75
CA GLU A 6 10.89 -20.18 -2.31
C GLU A 6 11.06 -19.70 -3.74
N ASN A 7 10.72 -20.54 -4.68
CA ASN A 7 10.80 -20.25 -6.10
C ASN A 7 9.60 -19.36 -6.45
N PHE A 8 9.75 -18.05 -6.29
CA PHE A 8 8.72 -17.12 -6.71
C PHE A 8 8.62 -17.08 -8.23
N ALA A 9 7.39 -16.99 -8.75
CA ALA A 9 7.17 -16.79 -10.17
C ALA A 9 7.79 -15.47 -10.65
N PRO A 10 8.26 -15.41 -11.89
CA PRO A 10 8.85 -14.19 -12.45
C PRO A 10 7.90 -12.98 -12.41
N MET A 11 8.44 -11.76 -12.32
CA MET A 11 7.67 -10.52 -12.22
C MET A 11 6.60 -10.37 -13.31
N TRP A 12 6.90 -10.81 -14.53
CA TRP A 12 5.97 -10.71 -15.68
C TRP A 12 4.78 -11.66 -15.61
N GLU A 13 4.82 -12.69 -14.77
CA GLU A 13 3.68 -13.55 -14.48
C GLU A 13 2.80 -12.96 -13.35
N LEU A 14 3.39 -12.18 -12.46
CA LEU A 14 2.77 -11.69 -11.24
C LEU A 14 2.08 -10.34 -11.41
N ASN A 15 2.60 -9.45 -12.28
CA ASN A 15 2.05 -8.11 -12.45
C ASN A 15 1.99 -7.72 -13.93
N PRO A 16 0.83 -7.22 -14.42
CA PRO A 16 0.63 -6.83 -15.82
C PRO A 16 1.58 -5.76 -16.36
N LEU A 17 2.20 -4.95 -15.49
CA LEU A 17 3.21 -3.98 -15.90
C LEU A 17 4.36 -4.67 -16.63
N TRP A 18 4.88 -5.77 -16.08
CA TRP A 18 6.05 -6.49 -16.54
C TRP A 18 5.78 -7.43 -17.70
N GLN A 19 4.52 -7.66 -18.08
CA GLN A 19 4.15 -8.45 -19.25
C GLN A 19 4.58 -7.79 -20.56
N THR A 20 4.90 -6.49 -20.53
CA THR A 20 5.37 -5.73 -21.70
C THR A 20 6.82 -5.99 -22.07
N LEU A 21 7.57 -6.68 -21.21
CA LEU A 21 8.97 -6.99 -21.45
C LEU A 21 9.12 -8.00 -22.58
N THR A 22 10.09 -7.75 -23.47
CA THR A 22 10.56 -8.73 -24.46
C THR A 22 11.26 -9.91 -23.77
N GLU A 23 11.50 -10.99 -24.49
CA GLU A 23 12.24 -12.15 -23.92
C GLU A 23 13.65 -11.76 -23.49
N GLU A 24 14.33 -10.94 -24.27
CA GLU A 24 15.67 -10.44 -23.93
C GLU A 24 15.65 -9.59 -22.66
N GLU A 25 14.68 -8.68 -22.53
CA GLU A 25 14.50 -7.88 -21.32
C GLU A 25 14.15 -8.74 -20.10
N ARG A 26 13.36 -9.81 -20.25
CA ARG A 26 13.03 -10.77 -19.17
C ARG A 26 14.27 -11.51 -18.67
N GLU A 27 15.12 -11.97 -19.58
CA GLU A 27 16.39 -12.61 -19.19
C GLU A 27 17.30 -11.65 -18.40
N GLN A 28 17.38 -10.39 -18.84
CA GLN A 28 18.16 -9.38 -18.15
C GLN A 28 17.56 -9.06 -16.77
N VAL A 29 16.24 -8.85 -16.67
CA VAL A 29 15.54 -8.63 -15.40
C VAL A 29 15.78 -9.77 -14.43
N SER A 30 15.78 -11.02 -14.88
CA SER A 30 16.04 -12.18 -14.02
C SER A 30 17.43 -12.17 -13.38
N ARG A 31 18.39 -11.48 -13.99
CA ARG A 31 19.78 -11.36 -13.47
C ARG A 31 19.94 -10.16 -12.53
N GLU A 32 19.15 -9.11 -12.74
CA GLU A 32 19.27 -7.81 -12.04
C GLU A 32 18.35 -7.68 -10.83
N VAL A 33 17.36 -8.57 -10.70
CA VAL A 33 16.40 -8.54 -9.61
C VAL A 33 16.87 -9.41 -8.46
N GLU A 34 16.80 -8.86 -7.26
CA GLU A 34 17.12 -9.54 -6.02
C GLU A 34 15.87 -9.82 -5.20
N ILE A 35 15.84 -10.94 -4.48
CA ILE A 35 14.79 -11.26 -3.52
C ILE A 35 15.27 -10.88 -2.11
N ILE A 36 14.55 -9.97 -1.47
CA ILE A 36 14.87 -9.49 -0.12
C ILE A 36 13.72 -9.82 0.82
N ARG A 37 14.04 -10.26 2.03
CA ARG A 37 13.08 -10.52 3.10
C ARG A 37 13.22 -9.47 4.18
N TYR A 38 12.07 -9.01 4.67
CA TYR A 38 11.96 -8.06 5.76
C TYR A 38 11.09 -8.66 6.86
N SER A 39 11.57 -8.59 8.08
CA SER A 39 10.79 -8.97 9.25
C SER A 39 9.74 -7.90 9.56
N LYS A 40 8.70 -8.28 10.28
CA LYS A 40 7.66 -7.35 10.72
C LYS A 40 8.26 -6.10 11.38
N ASN A 41 7.78 -4.92 10.98
CA ASN A 41 8.22 -3.58 11.38
C ASN A 41 9.63 -3.19 10.89
N GLU A 42 10.32 -4.03 10.13
CA GLU A 42 11.60 -3.67 9.54
C GLU A 42 11.42 -2.58 8.48
N ILE A 43 12.32 -1.61 8.48
CA ILE A 43 12.31 -0.48 7.56
C ILE A 43 12.94 -0.92 6.23
N ILE A 44 12.26 -0.61 5.14
CA ILE A 44 12.73 -0.86 3.77
C ILE A 44 13.51 0.35 3.26
N HIS A 45 13.00 1.54 3.48
CA HIS A 45 13.67 2.83 3.26
C HIS A 45 13.03 3.93 4.12
N HIS A 46 13.79 4.97 4.40
CA HIS A 46 13.30 6.19 5.07
C HIS A 46 12.89 7.29 4.07
N ASP A 47 12.05 8.20 4.54
CA ASP A 47 11.81 9.51 3.89
C ASP A 47 13.13 10.27 3.84
N GLY A 48 13.51 10.77 2.66
CA GLY A 48 14.77 11.47 2.41
C GLY A 48 15.94 10.59 1.98
N ASP A 49 15.85 9.26 2.08
CA ASP A 49 16.91 8.37 1.57
C ASP A 49 17.05 8.48 0.05
N PRO A 50 18.29 8.31 -0.49
CA PRO A 50 18.50 8.23 -1.94
C PRO A 50 17.65 7.13 -2.58
N SER A 51 17.02 7.41 -3.72
CA SER A 51 16.17 6.46 -4.44
C SER A 51 17.00 5.46 -5.26
N GLU A 52 17.70 4.57 -4.59
CA GLU A 52 18.58 3.59 -5.25
C GLU A 52 17.81 2.41 -5.84
N TYR A 53 16.62 2.10 -5.33
CA TYR A 53 15.86 0.91 -5.71
C TYR A 53 14.37 1.19 -5.93
N MET A 54 13.76 0.40 -6.78
CA MET A 54 12.32 0.16 -6.80
C MET A 54 12.03 -1.26 -6.33
N TRP A 55 10.82 -1.50 -5.82
CA TRP A 55 10.41 -2.79 -5.28
C TRP A 55 9.07 -3.26 -5.84
N MET A 56 8.86 -4.57 -5.84
CA MET A 56 7.56 -5.21 -5.99
C MET A 56 7.34 -6.17 -4.82
N LEU A 57 6.23 -6.04 -4.11
CA LEU A 57 5.88 -6.93 -3.02
C LEU A 57 5.49 -8.31 -3.56
N LEU A 58 6.11 -9.38 -3.05
CA LEU A 58 5.81 -10.76 -3.44
C LEU A 58 4.81 -11.40 -2.48
N CYS A 59 5.06 -11.28 -1.19
CA CYS A 59 4.17 -11.74 -0.13
C CYS A 59 4.29 -10.86 1.11
N GLY A 60 3.32 -10.96 2.01
CA GLY A 60 3.22 -10.09 3.17
C GLY A 60 2.48 -8.79 2.88
N LYS A 61 2.76 -7.76 3.67
CA LYS A 61 2.17 -6.41 3.55
C LYS A 61 3.21 -5.36 3.88
N VAL A 62 3.21 -4.26 3.14
CA VAL A 62 4.09 -3.11 3.36
C VAL A 62 3.24 -1.86 3.57
N ARG A 63 3.61 -1.03 4.54
CA ARG A 63 3.02 0.30 4.73
C ARG A 63 3.96 1.37 4.20
N ILE A 64 3.37 2.31 3.46
CA ILE A 64 4.02 3.56 3.05
C ILE A 64 3.45 4.65 3.94
N TYR A 65 4.33 5.39 4.61
CA TYR A 65 3.92 6.42 5.57
C TYR A 65 4.86 7.62 5.54
N LYS A 66 4.36 8.74 6.01
CA LYS A 66 5.14 9.94 6.24
C LYS A 66 4.97 10.41 7.67
N GLU A 67 6.07 10.83 8.28
CA GLU A 67 6.03 11.45 9.60
C GLU A 67 5.70 12.93 9.45
N GLY A 68 4.69 13.36 10.18
CA GLY A 68 4.27 14.75 10.28
C GLY A 68 4.77 15.42 11.56
N ILE A 69 4.16 16.55 11.88
CA ILE A 69 4.47 17.31 13.09
C ILE A 69 4.22 16.45 14.33
N GLY A 70 5.16 16.45 15.28
CA GLY A 70 5.06 15.68 16.53
C GLY A 70 5.25 14.18 16.34
N GLN A 71 6.00 13.74 15.33
CA GLN A 71 6.31 12.32 15.01
C GLN A 71 5.07 11.48 14.73
N ARG A 72 3.95 12.12 14.44
CA ARG A 72 2.73 11.40 14.09
C ARG A 72 2.84 10.88 12.67
N GLN A 73 2.68 9.57 12.51
CA GLN A 73 2.69 8.94 11.21
C GLN A 73 1.35 9.11 10.48
N GLN A 74 1.40 9.45 9.20
CA GLN A 74 0.28 9.34 8.29
C GLN A 74 0.53 8.17 7.35
N ILE A 75 -0.30 7.14 7.42
CA ILE A 75 -0.25 6.04 6.46
C ILE A 75 -0.85 6.54 5.15
N ILE A 76 -0.02 6.55 4.11
CA ILE A 76 -0.38 6.98 2.75
C ILE A 76 -0.95 5.80 1.97
N ARG A 77 -0.30 4.63 2.07
CA ARG A 77 -0.71 3.39 1.36
C ARG A 77 -0.39 2.17 2.19
N LEU A 78 -1.25 1.17 2.07
CA LEU A 78 -0.97 -0.20 2.48
C LEU A 78 -0.90 -1.04 1.22
N LEU A 79 0.25 -1.67 1.00
CA LEU A 79 0.55 -2.45 -0.19
C LEU A 79 0.19 -3.92 0.04
N LYS A 80 -0.35 -4.53 -0.99
CA LYS A 80 -0.64 -5.97 -1.07
C LYS A 80 0.31 -6.66 -2.05
N PRO A 81 0.36 -7.99 -2.07
CA PRO A 81 1.17 -8.72 -3.04
C PRO A 81 0.98 -8.21 -4.47
N TYR A 82 2.11 -8.08 -5.15
CA TYR A 82 2.31 -7.59 -6.52
C TYR A 82 2.21 -6.08 -6.70
N ASP A 83 1.94 -5.30 -5.65
CA ASP A 83 2.06 -3.84 -5.72
C ASP A 83 3.53 -3.42 -5.84
N ILE A 84 3.75 -2.34 -6.61
CA ILE A 84 5.06 -1.77 -6.90
C ILE A 84 5.20 -0.44 -6.14
N PHE A 85 6.38 -0.20 -5.58
CA PHE A 85 6.66 1.03 -4.84
C PHE A 85 8.10 1.52 -5.04
N GLY A 86 8.39 2.77 -4.63
CA GLY A 86 9.69 3.42 -4.84
C GLY A 86 9.93 3.91 -6.27
N TYR A 87 9.20 3.42 -7.26
CA TYR A 87 9.40 3.71 -8.68
C TYR A 87 9.29 5.19 -9.04
N ARG A 88 8.44 5.97 -8.35
CA ARG A 88 8.27 7.40 -8.61
C ARG A 88 9.54 8.19 -8.33
N ALA A 89 10.16 7.96 -7.16
CA ALA A 89 11.42 8.59 -6.78
C ALA A 89 12.55 8.18 -7.74
N CYS A 90 12.58 6.91 -8.15
CA CYS A 90 13.54 6.41 -9.14
C CYS A 90 13.42 7.14 -10.48
N ILE A 91 12.20 7.33 -11.01
CA ILE A 91 11.96 8.02 -12.28
C ILE A 91 12.28 9.51 -12.18
N ALA A 92 11.86 10.17 -11.09
CA ALA A 92 12.12 11.58 -10.85
C ALA A 92 13.60 11.85 -10.54
N ASN A 93 14.38 10.84 -10.17
CA ASN A 93 15.74 10.96 -9.68
C ASN A 93 15.81 11.88 -8.43
N GLU A 94 14.86 11.69 -7.52
CA GLU A 94 14.71 12.44 -6.27
C GLU A 94 14.79 11.47 -5.09
N PRO A 95 15.12 11.92 -3.87
CA PRO A 95 15.00 11.11 -2.66
C PRO A 95 13.58 10.56 -2.49
N TYR A 96 13.44 9.44 -1.75
CA TYR A 96 12.11 8.97 -1.36
C TYR A 96 11.42 10.04 -0.52
N ASN A 97 10.16 10.34 -0.81
CA ASN A 97 9.38 11.34 -0.10
C ASN A 97 8.43 10.75 0.96
N SER A 98 8.67 9.51 1.33
CA SER A 98 7.95 8.75 2.35
C SER A 98 8.81 7.58 2.81
N SER A 99 8.53 7.06 3.99
CA SER A 99 9.13 5.83 4.50
C SER A 99 8.30 4.60 4.09
N ALA A 100 8.97 3.45 3.95
CA ALA A 100 8.35 2.15 3.75
C ALA A 100 8.81 1.17 4.84
N SER A 101 7.90 0.41 5.41
CA SER A 101 8.22 -0.67 6.35
C SER A 101 7.32 -1.88 6.16
N ALA A 102 7.86 -3.07 6.48
CA ALA A 102 7.10 -4.29 6.48
C ALA A 102 6.04 -4.26 7.59
N PHE A 103 4.77 -4.38 7.23
CA PHE A 103 3.68 -4.44 8.20
C PHE A 103 3.58 -5.82 8.88
N GLU A 104 3.96 -6.85 8.18
CA GLU A 104 4.18 -8.23 8.61
C GLU A 104 5.42 -8.77 7.89
N ASP A 105 5.87 -9.98 8.22
CA ASP A 105 6.98 -10.61 7.50
C ASP A 105 6.69 -10.58 6.00
N SER A 106 7.59 -9.98 5.24
CA SER A 106 7.36 -9.64 3.84
C SER A 106 8.55 -9.99 2.97
N THR A 107 8.28 -10.40 1.74
CA THR A 107 9.31 -10.66 0.74
C THR A 107 9.06 -9.76 -0.47
N VAL A 108 10.11 -9.18 -1.01
CA VAL A 108 10.03 -8.27 -2.16
C VAL A 108 11.03 -8.65 -3.25
N TYR A 109 10.69 -8.36 -4.49
CA TYR A 109 11.69 -8.12 -5.53
C TYR A 109 12.23 -6.71 -5.38
N ARG A 110 13.56 -6.57 -5.49
CA ARG A 110 14.29 -5.31 -5.49
C ARG A 110 15.06 -5.16 -6.80
N MET A 111 14.91 -4.01 -7.46
CA MET A 111 15.59 -3.69 -8.70
C MET A 111 16.30 -2.34 -8.57
N LYS A 112 17.55 -2.23 -9.02
CA LYS A 112 18.30 -0.98 -9.02
C LYS A 112 17.63 0.09 -9.88
N ARG A 113 17.64 1.34 -9.42
CA ARG A 113 17.09 2.49 -10.13
C ARG A 113 17.62 2.62 -11.56
N GLU A 114 18.95 2.50 -11.72
CA GLU A 114 19.60 2.66 -13.02
C GLU A 114 19.03 1.68 -14.04
N TYR A 115 18.87 0.41 -13.63
CA TYR A 115 18.33 -0.61 -14.50
C TYR A 115 16.84 -0.40 -14.78
N PHE A 116 16.04 -0.12 -13.74
CA PHE A 116 14.61 0.20 -13.92
C PHE A 116 14.40 1.37 -14.88
N THR A 117 15.13 2.47 -14.70
CA THR A 117 15.01 3.66 -15.57
C THR A 117 15.51 3.39 -16.99
N HIS A 118 16.52 2.53 -17.16
CA HIS A 118 16.97 2.07 -18.47
C HIS A 118 15.86 1.30 -19.20
N LEU A 119 15.21 0.34 -18.54
CA LEU A 119 14.07 -0.41 -19.10
C LEU A 119 12.91 0.53 -19.49
N VAL A 120 12.53 1.45 -18.60
CA VAL A 120 11.43 2.40 -18.88
C VAL A 120 11.75 3.29 -20.08
N ARG A 121 13.02 3.71 -20.26
CA ARG A 121 13.43 4.52 -21.43
C ARG A 121 13.48 3.71 -22.72
N GLY A 122 13.86 2.45 -22.66
CA GLY A 122 14.04 1.58 -23.84
C GLY A 122 12.73 0.96 -24.32
N ASN A 123 11.76 0.71 -23.44
CA ASN A 123 10.52 0.03 -23.76
C ASN A 123 9.33 0.99 -23.70
N GLY A 124 8.85 1.45 -24.86
CA GLY A 124 7.76 2.44 -24.97
C GLY A 124 6.44 1.96 -24.37
N LEU A 125 6.13 0.65 -24.42
CA LEU A 125 4.91 0.12 -23.83
C LEU A 125 4.99 0.05 -22.29
N LEU A 126 6.15 -0.31 -21.75
CA LEU A 126 6.44 -0.24 -20.32
C LEU A 126 6.34 1.21 -19.84
N CYS A 127 6.96 2.15 -20.55
CA CYS A 127 6.89 3.58 -20.25
C CYS A 127 5.43 4.07 -20.20
N TYR A 128 4.62 3.74 -21.18
CA TYR A 128 3.21 4.09 -21.21
C TYR A 128 2.43 3.51 -20.00
N LYS A 129 2.66 2.24 -19.66
CA LYS A 129 2.01 1.63 -18.48
C LYS A 129 2.46 2.28 -17.15
N VAL A 130 3.73 2.66 -17.05
CA VAL A 130 4.23 3.42 -15.89
C VAL A 130 3.57 4.80 -15.82
N MET A 131 3.41 5.52 -16.93
CA MET A 131 2.67 6.79 -16.96
C MET A 131 1.21 6.62 -16.52
N LEU A 132 0.53 5.57 -16.98
CA LEU A 132 -0.84 5.27 -16.53
C LEU A 132 -0.92 4.99 -15.03
N MET A 133 0.07 4.30 -14.47
CA MET A 133 0.17 4.04 -13.02
C MET A 133 0.37 5.35 -12.26
N MET A 134 1.28 6.21 -12.71
CA MET A 134 1.51 7.54 -12.10
C MET A 134 0.27 8.43 -12.17
N ALA A 135 -0.45 8.44 -13.29
CA ALA A 135 -1.70 9.20 -13.44
C ALA A 135 -2.78 8.72 -12.46
N LYS A 136 -2.92 7.40 -12.25
CA LYS A 136 -3.85 6.84 -11.26
C LYS A 136 -3.42 7.19 -9.82
N ASP A 137 -2.13 7.14 -9.52
CA ASP A 137 -1.61 7.52 -8.20
C ASP A 137 -1.82 9.01 -7.92
N LEU A 138 -1.66 9.88 -8.93
CA LEU A 138 -1.97 11.31 -8.82
C LEU A 138 -3.45 11.55 -8.53
N ALA A 139 -4.35 10.95 -9.32
CA ALA A 139 -5.79 11.06 -9.10
C ALA A 139 -6.21 10.56 -7.70
N PHE A 140 -5.62 9.44 -7.24
CA PHE A 140 -5.84 8.94 -5.89
C PHE A 140 -5.37 9.93 -4.83
N SER A 141 -4.19 10.54 -5.01
CA SER A 141 -3.64 11.53 -4.08
C SER A 141 -4.52 12.79 -3.99
N GLU A 142 -5.06 13.27 -5.12
CA GLU A 142 -5.99 14.40 -5.14
C GLU A 142 -7.27 14.09 -4.36
N ILE A 143 -7.88 12.91 -4.57
CA ILE A 143 -9.06 12.46 -3.83
C ILE A 143 -8.75 12.38 -2.33
N GLN A 144 -7.62 11.80 -1.95
CA GLN A 144 -7.22 11.70 -0.55
C GLN A 144 -6.99 13.07 0.09
N THR A 145 -6.42 14.03 -0.64
CA THR A 145 -6.25 15.41 -0.15
C THR A 145 -7.61 16.05 0.20
N VAL A 146 -8.59 15.92 -0.67
CA VAL A 146 -9.96 16.43 -0.41
C VAL A 146 -10.58 15.68 0.79
N ASN A 147 -10.49 14.36 0.82
CA ASN A 147 -11.05 13.54 1.89
C ASN A 147 -10.47 13.91 3.27
N LEU A 148 -9.15 14.10 3.35
CA LEU A 148 -8.47 14.43 4.59
C LEU A 148 -8.76 15.86 5.09
N THR A 149 -9.03 16.80 4.18
CA THR A 149 -9.26 18.21 4.51
C THR A 149 -10.72 18.57 4.73
N GLN A 150 -11.64 17.93 4.02
CA GLN A 150 -13.07 18.32 4.02
C GLN A 150 -13.98 17.35 4.79
N LYS A 151 -13.63 16.04 4.88
CA LYS A 151 -14.46 15.09 5.61
C LYS A 151 -14.30 15.20 7.12
N HIS A 152 -15.41 15.07 7.84
CA HIS A 152 -15.38 14.90 9.28
C HIS A 152 -14.77 13.54 9.71
N ILE A 153 -14.45 13.39 10.98
CA ILE A 153 -13.81 12.19 11.57
C ILE A 153 -14.56 10.90 11.17
N ARG A 154 -15.89 10.91 11.22
CA ARG A 154 -16.72 9.74 10.88
C ARG A 154 -16.56 9.36 9.41
N GLY A 155 -16.64 10.35 8.51
CA GLY A 155 -16.46 10.12 7.07
C GLY A 155 -15.08 9.59 6.73
N ARG A 156 -14.03 10.12 7.34
CA ARG A 156 -12.65 9.64 7.12
C ARG A 156 -12.45 8.21 7.60
N LEU A 157 -13.02 7.83 8.76
CA LEU A 157 -12.93 6.46 9.25
C LEU A 157 -13.70 5.48 8.37
N ALA A 158 -14.91 5.85 7.94
CA ALA A 158 -15.71 5.05 7.00
C ALA A 158 -14.95 4.84 5.67
N GLU A 159 -14.36 5.90 5.12
CA GLU A 159 -13.50 5.84 3.92
C GLU A 159 -12.33 4.87 4.10
N SER A 160 -11.64 4.94 5.24
CA SER A 160 -10.51 4.06 5.53
C SER A 160 -10.93 2.58 5.61
N LEU A 161 -12.08 2.28 6.21
CA LEU A 161 -12.62 0.91 6.28
C LEU A 161 -13.00 0.40 4.88
N LEU A 162 -13.67 1.23 4.08
CA LEU A 162 -14.03 0.90 2.70
C LEU A 162 -12.80 0.71 1.80
N LEU A 163 -11.75 1.53 2.00
CA LEU A 163 -10.48 1.36 1.27
C LEU A 163 -9.79 0.05 1.63
N LEU A 164 -9.79 -0.33 2.90
CA LEU A 164 -9.27 -1.63 3.35
C LEU A 164 -10.06 -2.78 2.73
N LEU A 165 -11.39 -2.69 2.75
CA LEU A 165 -12.25 -3.69 2.12
C LEU A 165 -11.98 -3.81 0.62
N LYS A 166 -11.90 -2.69 -0.09
CA LYS A 166 -11.60 -2.66 -1.54
C LYS A 166 -10.25 -3.29 -1.87
N ASN A 167 -9.23 -3.06 -1.04
CA ASN A 167 -7.87 -3.53 -1.30
C ASN A 167 -7.63 -4.98 -0.93
N TYR A 168 -8.26 -5.46 0.15
CA TYR A 168 -7.98 -6.78 0.74
C TYR A 168 -9.16 -7.74 0.66
N GLY A 169 -10.38 -7.25 0.42
CA GLY A 169 -11.59 -8.05 0.40
C GLY A 169 -12.02 -8.52 1.79
N TYR A 170 -12.86 -9.53 1.79
CA TYR A 170 -13.35 -10.20 2.99
C TYR A 170 -12.55 -11.46 3.31
N GLU A 171 -12.51 -11.85 4.57
CA GLU A 171 -12.08 -13.17 5.01
C GLU A 171 -13.08 -14.26 4.50
N ALA A 172 -12.80 -15.52 4.78
CA ALA A 172 -13.65 -16.65 4.34
C ALA A 172 -15.10 -16.61 4.87
N ASP A 173 -15.36 -15.81 5.93
CA ASP A 173 -16.70 -15.61 6.49
C ASP A 173 -17.57 -14.64 5.64
N GLY A 174 -17.00 -13.98 4.64
CA GLY A 174 -17.72 -13.05 3.76
C GLY A 174 -18.09 -11.69 4.39
N GLU A 175 -17.70 -11.42 5.62
CA GLU A 175 -18.08 -10.23 6.39
C GLU A 175 -16.88 -9.51 7.00
N THR A 176 -15.86 -10.23 7.46
CA THR A 176 -14.66 -9.64 8.11
C THR A 176 -13.68 -9.14 7.07
N ILE A 177 -13.21 -7.90 7.22
CA ILE A 177 -12.16 -7.35 6.34
C ILE A 177 -10.89 -8.21 6.49
N ALA A 178 -10.33 -8.68 5.37
CA ALA A 178 -9.12 -9.53 5.33
C ALA A 178 -7.83 -8.74 5.65
N MET A 179 -7.94 -7.72 6.49
CA MET A 179 -6.84 -6.89 6.99
C MET A 179 -7.10 -6.48 8.43
N GLN A 180 -6.24 -6.93 9.33
CA GLN A 180 -6.35 -6.60 10.76
C GLN A 180 -5.34 -5.49 11.09
N LEU A 181 -5.84 -4.29 11.36
CA LEU A 181 -5.02 -3.15 11.76
C LEU A 181 -5.08 -2.89 13.27
N PRO A 182 -3.94 -2.57 13.92
CA PRO A 182 -3.95 -1.89 15.20
C PRO A 182 -4.79 -0.60 15.14
N ARG A 183 -5.39 -0.22 16.25
CA ARG A 183 -6.21 1.01 16.31
C ARG A 183 -5.42 2.28 16.00
N GLU A 184 -4.13 2.27 16.32
CA GLU A 184 -3.19 3.34 15.99
C GLU A 184 -2.99 3.46 14.47
N ASP A 185 -2.76 2.35 13.77
CA ASP A 185 -2.56 2.37 12.31
C ASP A 185 -3.84 2.79 11.58
N LEU A 186 -5.03 2.36 12.07
CA LEU A 186 -6.29 2.82 11.52
C LEU A 186 -6.51 4.32 11.77
N ALA A 187 -6.12 4.83 12.93
CA ALA A 187 -6.13 6.25 13.25
C ALA A 187 -5.17 7.04 12.35
N ASN A 188 -3.96 6.53 12.16
CA ASN A 188 -2.94 7.10 11.27
C ASN A 188 -3.40 7.12 9.79
N MET A 189 -4.12 6.09 9.35
CA MET A 189 -4.71 6.02 8.01
C MET A 189 -5.83 7.04 7.83
N SER A 190 -6.64 7.26 8.87
CA SER A 190 -7.81 8.15 8.85
C SER A 190 -7.49 9.60 9.28
N ASN A 191 -6.22 9.93 9.50
CA ASN A 191 -5.75 11.23 10.00
C ASN A 191 -6.51 11.69 11.26
N MET A 192 -6.53 10.86 12.30
CA MET A 192 -7.15 11.17 13.59
C MET A 192 -6.33 10.61 14.76
N THR A 193 -6.64 11.01 15.98
CA THR A 193 -6.03 10.39 17.18
C THR A 193 -6.57 8.99 17.39
N THR A 194 -5.78 8.11 18.03
CA THR A 194 -6.20 6.74 18.37
C THR A 194 -7.48 6.75 19.22
N SER A 195 -7.61 7.69 20.16
CA SER A 195 -8.83 7.83 21.00
C SER A 195 -10.06 8.17 20.15
N ASN A 196 -9.93 9.03 19.14
CA ASN A 196 -11.01 9.35 18.22
C ASN A 196 -11.38 8.13 17.35
N ALA A 197 -10.41 7.38 16.86
CA ALA A 197 -10.66 6.17 16.09
C ALA A 197 -11.42 5.13 16.91
N ILE A 198 -10.99 4.86 18.16
CA ILE A 198 -11.67 3.93 19.08
C ILE A 198 -13.11 4.37 19.34
N ARG A 199 -13.32 5.65 19.67
CA ARG A 199 -14.66 6.19 19.94
C ARG A 199 -15.57 6.08 18.72
N THR A 200 -15.09 6.44 17.53
CA THR A 200 -15.89 6.39 16.30
C THR A 200 -16.21 4.96 15.89
N LEU A 201 -15.25 4.02 16.04
CA LEU A 201 -15.51 2.59 15.83
C LEU A 201 -16.60 2.06 16.78
N SER A 202 -16.55 2.44 18.07
CA SER A 202 -17.58 2.04 19.03
C SER A 202 -18.95 2.58 18.65
N GLN A 203 -19.04 3.82 18.16
CA GLN A 203 -20.29 4.40 17.63
C GLN A 203 -20.79 3.61 16.42
N PHE A 204 -19.92 3.29 15.45
CA PHE A 204 -20.32 2.47 14.30
C PHE A 204 -20.83 1.08 14.69
N ALA A 205 -20.23 0.47 15.70
CA ALA A 205 -20.70 -0.82 16.23
C ALA A 205 -22.07 -0.69 16.93
N GLN A 206 -22.28 0.35 17.73
CA GLN A 206 -23.58 0.62 18.36
C GLN A 206 -24.69 0.91 17.35
N GLU A 207 -24.36 1.55 16.24
CA GLU A 207 -25.29 1.83 15.12
C GLU A 207 -25.54 0.60 14.23
N GLY A 208 -24.86 -0.54 14.49
CA GLY A 208 -25.02 -1.76 13.70
C GLY A 208 -24.36 -1.70 12.32
N LEU A 209 -23.43 -0.78 12.09
CA LEU A 209 -22.72 -0.62 10.82
C LEU A 209 -21.56 -1.62 10.68
N ILE A 210 -20.90 -1.93 11.79
CA ILE A 210 -19.77 -2.84 11.87
C ILE A 210 -19.86 -3.74 13.09
N GLY A 211 -19.24 -4.91 13.02
CA GLY A 211 -18.92 -5.77 14.16
C GLY A 211 -17.45 -5.64 14.54
N ILE A 212 -17.12 -5.71 15.83
CA ILE A 212 -15.74 -5.61 16.32
C ILE A 212 -15.42 -6.83 17.19
N ASN A 213 -14.38 -7.56 16.82
CA ASN A 213 -13.81 -8.64 17.64
C ASN A 213 -12.28 -8.47 17.69
N GLY A 214 -11.78 -7.84 18.77
CA GLY A 214 -10.37 -7.48 18.90
C GLY A 214 -9.93 -6.54 17.77
N ARG A 215 -9.01 -7.00 16.91
CA ARG A 215 -8.55 -6.25 15.72
C ARG A 215 -9.39 -6.54 14.47
N ARG A 216 -10.22 -7.56 14.49
CA ARG A 216 -11.11 -7.93 13.38
C ARG A 216 -12.27 -6.95 13.33
N ILE A 217 -12.60 -6.50 12.13
CA ILE A 217 -13.73 -5.60 11.84
C ILE A 217 -14.59 -6.29 10.78
N GLN A 218 -15.85 -6.54 11.14
CA GLN A 218 -16.88 -7.04 10.23
C GLN A 218 -17.65 -5.85 9.66
N ILE A 219 -17.98 -5.89 8.39
CA ILE A 219 -18.86 -4.91 7.74
C ILE A 219 -20.27 -5.48 7.76
N ILE A 220 -21.17 -4.83 8.50
CA ILE A 220 -22.59 -5.24 8.60
C ILE A 220 -23.43 -4.48 7.56
N ASP A 221 -23.21 -3.17 7.44
CA ASP A 221 -23.93 -2.33 6.46
C ASP A 221 -22.93 -1.48 5.65
N GLU A 222 -22.45 -2.06 4.53
CA GLU A 222 -21.53 -1.41 3.62
C GLU A 222 -22.14 -0.15 2.98
N LYS A 223 -23.44 -0.19 2.60
CA LYS A 223 -24.14 0.94 1.97
C LYS A 223 -24.27 2.14 2.91
N ALA A 224 -24.54 1.89 4.19
CA ALA A 224 -24.57 2.95 5.19
C ALA A 224 -23.18 3.56 5.43
N LEU A 225 -22.11 2.72 5.48
CA LEU A 225 -20.73 3.21 5.55
C LEU A 225 -20.34 4.05 4.31
N GLU A 226 -20.73 3.62 3.10
CA GLU A 226 -20.53 4.40 1.87
C GLU A 226 -21.26 5.76 1.94
N LYS A 227 -22.48 5.79 2.47
CA LYS A 227 -23.23 7.03 2.66
C LYS A 227 -22.52 7.96 3.64
N ILE A 228 -22.04 7.45 4.79
CA ILE A 228 -21.27 8.22 5.77
C ILE A 228 -19.98 8.74 5.14
N SER A 229 -19.26 7.90 4.40
CA SER A 229 -18.04 8.31 3.70
C SER A 229 -18.27 9.45 2.71
N ARG A 230 -19.40 9.46 1.98
CA ARG A 230 -19.72 10.51 1.01
C ARG A 230 -20.20 11.83 1.63
N LEU A 231 -20.94 11.76 2.73
CA LEU A 231 -21.54 12.93 3.37
C LEU A 231 -20.60 13.62 4.38
N GLY A 232 -19.47 12.97 4.76
CA GLY A 232 -18.48 13.49 5.71
C GLY A 232 -18.87 13.16 7.11
#